data_763d795f48e74ffa856301acdc908c07
#
_entry.id   763d795f48e74ffa856301acdc908c07
#
_cell.length_a   1.000
_cell.length_b   1.000
_cell.length_c   1.000
_cell.angle_alpha   90.00
_cell.angle_beta   90.00
_cell.angle_gamma   90.00
#
_symmetry.space_group_name_H-M   'P 1'
#
loop_
_entity.id
_entity.type
_entity.pdbx_description
1 polymer ?
#
loop_
_entity_poly.entity_id
_entity_poly.type
_entity_poly.pdbx_seq_one_letter_code
_entity_poly.pdbx_strand_id
1 'polypeptide(L)' 'MNQTAHTSRAFERDLVELNEALVRLGMLASKQLNGSLRAMSDFQEKRVKMLIDRDRELDEL' A
#
# COMPACT_ATOMS: atom_id res chain seq x y z
N MET A 1 25.06 37.03 -10.73
CA MET A 1 25.02 36.42 -9.38
C MET A 1 23.62 36.14 -8.91
N ASN A 2 22.70 37.14 -8.99
CA ASN A 2 21.31 36.95 -8.51
C ASN A 2 20.53 35.87 -9.27
N GLN A 3 20.73 35.75 -10.59
CA GLN A 3 20.06 34.73 -11.41
C GLN A 3 20.51 33.32 -11.05
N THR A 4 21.79 33.11 -10.74
CA THR A 4 22.32 31.81 -10.36
C THR A 4 21.76 31.39 -9.00
N ALA A 5 21.67 32.34 -8.05
CA ALA A 5 21.10 32.08 -6.72
C ALA A 5 19.60 31.75 -6.80
N HIS A 6 18.85 32.46 -7.67
CA HIS A 6 17.42 32.18 -7.90
C HIS A 6 17.22 30.81 -8.56
N THR A 7 18.05 30.46 -9.54
CA THR A 7 18.00 29.16 -10.21
C THR A 7 18.29 28.03 -9.23
N SER A 8 19.29 28.21 -8.36
CA SER A 8 19.61 27.20 -7.34
C SER A 8 18.48 27.00 -6.33
N ARG A 9 17.86 28.09 -5.90
CA ARG A 9 16.72 28.00 -4.95
C ARG A 9 15.52 27.33 -5.58
N ALA A 10 15.22 27.66 -6.83
CA ALA A 10 14.13 27.02 -7.57
C ALA A 10 14.37 25.54 -7.73
N PHE A 11 15.61 25.17 -8.07
CA PHE A 11 16.01 23.78 -8.24
C PHE A 11 15.92 23.00 -6.92
N GLU A 12 16.41 23.58 -5.83
CA GLU A 12 16.31 22.97 -4.51
C GLU A 12 14.86 22.78 -4.08
N ARG A 13 14.01 23.77 -4.34
CA ARG A 13 12.57 23.66 -4.03
C ARG A 13 11.93 22.54 -4.84
N ASP A 14 12.24 22.44 -6.11
CA ASP A 14 11.72 21.39 -6.98
C ASP A 14 12.17 20.00 -6.52
N LEU A 15 13.41 19.88 -6.05
CA LEU A 15 13.91 18.62 -5.48
C LEU A 15 13.18 18.24 -4.21
N VAL A 16 12.92 19.20 -3.33
CA VAL A 16 12.17 18.97 -2.09
C VAL A 16 10.75 18.53 -2.42
N GLU A 17 10.08 19.21 -3.33
CA GLU A 17 8.73 18.87 -3.76
C GLU A 17 8.67 17.47 -4.38
N LEU A 18 9.65 17.14 -5.22
CA LEU A 18 9.75 15.81 -5.82
C LEU A 18 9.96 14.73 -4.75
N ASN A 19 10.84 14.97 -3.81
CA ASN A 19 11.07 14.06 -2.69
C ASN A 19 9.81 13.83 -1.87
N GLU A 20 9.09 14.89 -1.56
CA GLU A 20 7.83 14.79 -0.81
C GLU A 20 6.79 13.99 -1.59
N ALA A 21 6.71 14.21 -2.91
CA ALA A 21 5.80 13.47 -3.78
C ALA A 21 6.16 11.98 -3.81
N LEU A 22 7.44 11.65 -3.90
CA LEU A 22 7.93 10.27 -3.90
C LEU A 22 7.62 9.57 -2.57
N VAL A 23 7.82 10.27 -1.45
CA VAL A 23 7.50 9.72 -0.12
C VAL A 23 6.00 9.44 -0.02
N ARG A 24 5.16 10.38 -0.44
CA ARG A 24 3.70 10.17 -0.43
C ARG A 24 3.29 8.99 -1.30
N LEU A 25 3.87 8.89 -2.49
CA LEU A 25 3.61 7.77 -3.39
C LEU A 25 4.00 6.44 -2.77
N GLY A 26 5.19 6.39 -2.15
CA GLY A 26 5.64 5.20 -1.44
C GLY A 26 4.73 4.81 -0.30
N MET A 27 4.26 5.78 0.47
CA MET A 27 3.31 5.53 1.57
C MET A 27 1.97 5.01 1.06
N LEU A 28 1.45 5.57 -0.03
CA LEU A 28 0.21 5.10 -0.65
C LEU A 28 0.35 3.69 -1.19
N ALA A 29 1.45 3.41 -1.88
CA ALA A 29 1.72 2.07 -2.41
C ALA A 29 1.82 1.04 -1.28
N SER A 30 2.51 1.38 -0.20
CA SER A 30 2.63 0.53 0.99
C SER A 30 1.27 0.26 1.63
N LYS A 31 0.45 1.30 1.75
CA LYS A 31 -0.91 1.17 2.31
C LYS A 31 -1.79 0.27 1.45
N GLN A 32 -1.74 0.43 0.13
CA GLN A 32 -2.49 -0.39 -0.80
C GLN A 32 -2.05 -1.85 -0.76
N LEU A 33 -0.75 -2.08 -0.70
CA LEU A 33 -0.20 -3.43 -0.60
C LEU A 33 -0.64 -4.11 0.70
N ASN A 34 -0.51 -3.42 1.82
CA ASN A 34 -0.94 -3.95 3.12
C ASN A 34 -2.45 -4.23 3.14
N GLY A 35 -3.25 -3.35 2.54
CA GLY A 35 -4.69 -3.55 2.42
C GLY A 35 -5.03 -4.78 1.59
N SER A 36 -4.33 -4.97 0.47
CA SER A 36 -4.51 -6.13 -0.40
C SER A 36 -4.13 -7.43 0.30
N LEU A 37 -3.02 -7.43 1.03
CA LEU A 37 -2.57 -8.59 1.79
C LEU A 37 -3.56 -8.97 2.89
N ARG A 38 -4.12 -8.00 3.59
CA ARG A 38 -5.16 -8.23 4.59
C ARG A 38 -6.42 -8.81 3.97
N ALA A 39 -6.85 -8.26 2.84
CA ALA A 39 -8.02 -8.76 2.12
C ALA A 39 -7.83 -10.21 1.67
N MET A 40 -6.65 -10.56 1.18
CA MET A 40 -6.32 -11.93 0.80
C MET A 40 -6.32 -12.86 2.00
N SER A 41 -5.73 -12.44 3.11
CA SER A 41 -5.70 -13.22 4.35
C SER A 41 -7.10 -13.49 4.87
N ASP A 42 -7.95 -12.47 4.91
CA ASP A 42 -9.34 -12.60 5.35
C ASP A 42 -10.14 -13.52 4.44
N PHE A 43 -9.93 -13.40 3.14
CA PHE A 43 -10.57 -14.28 2.15
C PHE A 43 -10.19 -15.74 2.36
N GLN A 44 -8.90 -16.02 2.55
CA GLN A 44 -8.40 -17.37 2.78
C GLN A 44 -8.94 -17.95 4.08
N GLU A 45 -8.98 -17.15 5.14
CA GLU A 45 -9.51 -17.56 6.44
C GLU A 45 -10.97 -17.94 6.33
N LYS A 46 -11.78 -17.13 5.66
CA LYS A 46 -13.21 -17.43 5.42
C LYS A 46 -13.37 -18.70 4.59
N ARG A 47 -12.55 -18.88 3.59
CA ARG A 47 -12.60 -20.05 2.72
C ARG A 47 -12.28 -21.33 3.48
N VAL A 48 -11.25 -21.31 4.32
CA VAL A 48 -10.89 -22.45 5.16
C VAL A 48 -12.03 -22.79 6.12
N LYS A 49 -12.63 -21.77 6.73
CA LYS A 49 -13.74 -21.94 7.64
C LYS A 49 -14.95 -22.58 6.95
N MET A 50 -15.28 -22.13 5.75
CA MET A 50 -16.35 -22.70 4.94
C MET A 50 -16.09 -24.18 4.62
N LEU A 51 -14.84 -24.54 4.29
CA LEU A 51 -14.48 -25.92 4.00
C LEU A 51 -14.57 -26.82 5.22
N ILE A 52 -14.18 -26.32 6.38
CA ILE A 52 -14.32 -27.04 7.65
C ILE A 52 -15.78 -27.27 7.99
N ASP A 53 -16.62 -26.26 7.83
CA ASP A 53 -18.06 -26.36 8.10
C ASP A 53 -18.72 -27.37 7.16
N ARG A 54 -18.30 -27.39 5.90
CA ARG A 54 -18.78 -28.34 4.91
C ARG A 54 -18.42 -29.78 5.28
N ASP A 55 -17.20 -30.02 5.72
CA ASP A 55 -16.74 -31.33 6.17
C ASP A 55 -17.55 -31.82 7.39
N ARG A 56 -17.86 -30.93 8.30
CA ARG A 56 -18.72 -31.24 9.45
C ARG A 56 -20.11 -31.67 9.03
N GLU A 57 -20.72 -30.95 8.11
CA GLU A 57 -22.05 -31.30 7.60
C GLU A 57 -22.04 -32.67 6.94
N LEU A 58 -21.00 -33.01 6.21
CA LEU A 58 -20.86 -34.32 5.57
C LEU A 58 -20.66 -35.45 6.60
N ASP A 59 -19.92 -35.19 7.66
CA ASP A 59 -19.68 -36.16 8.72
C ASP A 59 -20.93 -36.44 9.56
N GLU A 60 -21.84 -35.47 9.68
CA GLU A 60 -23.09 -35.62 10.40
C GLU A 60 -24.16 -36.38 9.62
N LEU A 61 -23.99 -36.48 8.32
CA LEU A 61 -24.90 -37.26 7.47
C LEU A 61 -24.58 -38.74 7.54
#